data_a7310acde3ac4270ff443fc232593c6a
#
_entry.id   a7310acde3ac4270ff443fc232593c6a
#
_cell.length_a   1.000
_cell.length_b   1.000
_cell.length_c   1.000
_cell.angle_alpha   90.00
_cell.angle_beta   90.00
_cell.angle_gamma   90.00
#
_symmetry.space_group_name_H-M   'P 1'
#
loop_
_entity.id
_entity.type
_entity.pdbx_description
1 polymer ?
#
loop_
_entity_poly.entity_id
_entity_poly.type
_entity_poly.pdbx_seq_one_letter_code
_entity_poly.pdbx_strand_id
1 'polypeptide(L)'
;DGYQGYKLYLVPWDTDLTWGNVYVDSKEELYVKWAPENADRYLEWPLLDRLIELDVGGIREKIKDRWTELRSGILSEESMNEIFTECTHQVQDSGAFTRDAARWPDSRHDADYDGMKQFMKERTEFLDKMIQQ
;
A
#
# COMPACT_ATOMS: atom_id res chain seq x y z
N ASP A 1 29.09 -4.94 -23.94
CA ASP A 1 29.74 -5.02 -22.61
C ASP A 1 29.16 -4.04 -21.65
N GLY A 2 27.92 -3.92 -21.53
CA GLY A 2 27.68 -2.64 -21.03
C GLY A 2 27.02 -2.56 -19.76
N TYR A 3 26.23 -3.02 -19.06
CA TYR A 3 25.52 -2.62 -17.83
C TYR A 3 25.88 -3.45 -16.59
N GLN A 4 27.06 -4.03 -16.55
CA GLN A 4 27.54 -4.77 -15.39
C GLN A 4 27.77 -3.79 -14.22
N GLY A 5 26.92 -3.87 -13.23
CA GLY A 5 27.04 -3.09 -11.99
C GLY A 5 25.89 -2.13 -11.69
N TYR A 6 24.97 -1.90 -12.59
CA TYR A 6 23.77 -1.13 -12.29
C TYR A 6 22.68 -2.02 -11.67
N LYS A 7 22.08 -1.55 -10.59
CA LYS A 7 20.92 -2.18 -9.97
C LYS A 7 19.76 -1.20 -10.03
N LEU A 8 18.60 -1.68 -10.44
CA LEU A 8 17.36 -0.91 -10.40
C LEU A 8 16.67 -1.20 -9.08
N TYR A 9 16.25 -0.13 -8.41
CA TYR A 9 15.48 -0.20 -7.17
C TYR A 9 14.14 0.47 -7.40
N LEU A 10 13.07 -0.16 -6.91
CA LEU A 10 11.77 0.48 -6.80
C LEU A 10 11.76 1.32 -5.53
N VAL A 11 11.40 2.58 -5.67
CA VAL A 11 11.26 3.51 -4.54
C VAL A 11 9.80 3.95 -4.49
N PRO A 12 9.10 3.74 -3.36
CA PRO A 12 7.77 4.30 -3.19
C PRO A 12 7.81 5.82 -3.30
N TRP A 13 6.88 6.38 -4.05
CA TRP A 13 6.76 7.81 -4.26
C TRP A 13 5.30 8.21 -4.19
N ASP A 14 5.00 9.26 -3.44
CA ASP A 14 3.67 9.86 -3.34
C ASP A 14 2.59 8.84 -2.95
N THR A 15 2.70 8.33 -1.71
CA THR A 15 1.88 7.23 -1.21
C THR A 15 0.64 7.68 -0.44
N ASP A 16 0.25 8.96 -0.53
CA ASP A 16 -0.92 9.54 0.15
C ASP A 16 -2.26 8.98 -0.37
N LEU A 17 -2.29 8.54 -1.63
CA LEU A 17 -3.44 7.87 -2.24
C LEU A 17 -3.41 6.33 -2.07
N THR A 18 -2.77 5.85 -1.01
CA THR A 18 -2.77 4.43 -0.65
C THR A 18 -3.85 4.11 0.39
N TRP A 19 -3.88 2.90 0.89
CA TRP A 19 -4.79 2.44 1.95
C TRP A 19 -6.28 2.56 1.58
N GLY A 20 -6.60 2.38 0.29
CA GLY A 20 -7.96 2.47 -0.22
C GLY A 20 -8.44 3.89 -0.49
N ASN A 21 -7.60 4.90 -0.32
CA ASN A 21 -7.93 6.27 -0.69
C ASN A 21 -7.69 6.48 -2.19
N VAL A 22 -8.67 7.10 -2.84
CA VAL A 22 -8.56 7.48 -4.25
C VAL A 22 -8.99 8.93 -4.40
N TYR A 23 -8.20 9.70 -5.12
CA TYR A 23 -8.59 11.04 -5.51
C TYR A 23 -9.67 10.97 -6.57
N VAL A 24 -10.81 11.61 -6.31
CA VAL A 24 -11.85 11.86 -7.30
C VAL A 24 -12.02 13.35 -7.51
N ASP A 25 -12.17 13.74 -8.76
CA ASP A 25 -12.24 15.16 -9.20
C ASP A 25 -13.60 15.79 -8.88
N SER A 26 -14.19 15.50 -7.72
CA SER A 26 -15.41 16.14 -7.25
C SER A 26 -15.20 16.76 -5.87
N LYS A 27 -15.70 17.99 -5.69
CA LYS A 27 -15.61 18.70 -4.41
C LYS A 27 -16.36 18.01 -3.26
N GLU A 28 -17.25 17.10 -3.57
CA GLU A 28 -18.10 16.40 -2.60
C GLU A 28 -17.55 15.03 -2.23
N GLU A 29 -16.68 14.44 -3.07
CA GLU A 29 -16.09 13.12 -2.88
C GLU A 29 -14.57 13.17 -3.13
N LEU A 30 -13.84 13.93 -2.31
CA LEU A 30 -12.39 14.08 -2.45
C LEU A 30 -11.62 12.76 -2.30
N TYR A 31 -12.21 11.78 -1.60
CA TYR A 31 -11.60 10.47 -1.38
C TYR A 31 -12.68 9.39 -1.41
N VAL A 32 -12.66 8.54 -2.41
CA VAL A 32 -13.46 7.31 -2.44
C VAL A 32 -12.61 6.17 -1.92
N LYS A 33 -13.17 5.38 -1.02
CA LYS A 33 -12.51 4.13 -0.61
C LYS A 33 -12.66 3.12 -1.74
N TRP A 34 -11.54 2.65 -2.23
CA TRP A 34 -11.52 1.56 -3.20
C TRP A 34 -11.67 0.22 -2.50
N ALA A 35 -12.43 -0.66 -3.15
CA ALA A 35 -12.46 -2.05 -2.74
C ALA A 35 -11.05 -2.67 -2.88
N PRO A 36 -10.62 -3.50 -1.93
CA PRO A 36 -9.28 -4.10 -1.93
C PRO A 36 -8.93 -4.80 -3.24
N GLU A 37 -9.91 -5.42 -3.88
CA GLU A 37 -9.77 -6.14 -5.15
C GLU A 37 -9.59 -5.23 -6.38
N ASN A 38 -9.96 -3.96 -6.28
CA ASN A 38 -9.82 -3.00 -7.39
C ASN A 38 -8.45 -2.31 -7.42
N ALA A 39 -7.67 -2.46 -6.38
CA ALA A 39 -6.37 -1.80 -6.26
C ALA A 39 -5.29 -2.41 -7.19
N ASP A 40 -5.56 -3.51 -7.86
CA ASP A 40 -4.69 -4.13 -8.86
C ASP A 40 -4.62 -3.36 -10.17
N ARG A 41 -5.62 -2.54 -10.50
CA ARG A 41 -5.64 -1.74 -11.75
C ARG A 41 -4.44 -0.80 -11.90
N TYR A 42 -3.74 -0.46 -10.81
CA TYR A 42 -2.53 0.36 -10.83
C TYR A 42 -1.23 -0.45 -10.80
N LEU A 43 -1.34 -1.78 -10.74
CA LEU A 43 -0.20 -2.69 -10.86
C LEU A 43 0.09 -3.11 -12.30
N GLU A 44 -0.65 -2.55 -13.26
CA GLU A 44 -0.40 -2.76 -14.70
C GLU A 44 0.96 -2.14 -15.08
N TRP A 45 2.00 -2.89 -14.87
CA TRP A 45 3.34 -2.52 -15.29
C TRP A 45 3.81 -3.48 -16.37
N PRO A 46 3.80 -3.07 -17.65
CA PRO A 46 4.06 -3.96 -18.78
C PRO A 46 5.36 -4.74 -18.68
N LEU A 47 6.39 -4.17 -18.05
CA LEU A 47 7.65 -4.88 -17.83
C LEU A 47 7.50 -6.02 -16.82
N LEU A 48 6.84 -5.77 -15.70
CA LEU A 48 6.61 -6.79 -14.66
C LEU A 48 5.71 -7.90 -15.18
N ASP A 49 4.63 -7.53 -15.87
CA ASP A 49 3.69 -8.48 -16.48
C ASP A 49 4.41 -9.42 -17.44
N ARG A 50 5.30 -8.86 -18.26
CA ARG A 50 6.08 -9.66 -19.21
C ARG A 50 7.09 -10.57 -18.53
N LEU A 51 7.73 -10.11 -17.45
CA LEU A 51 8.64 -10.94 -16.65
C LEU A 51 7.92 -12.11 -15.99
N ILE A 52 6.71 -11.86 -15.46
CA ILE A 52 5.87 -12.88 -14.83
C ILE A 52 5.35 -13.86 -15.89
N GLU A 53 4.87 -13.38 -17.04
CA GLU A 53 4.39 -14.21 -18.14
C GLU A 53 5.46 -15.19 -18.61
N LEU A 54 6.67 -14.71 -18.80
CA LEU A 54 7.83 -15.50 -19.26
C LEU A 54 8.52 -16.30 -18.16
N ASP A 55 8.11 -16.09 -16.92
CA ASP A 55 8.73 -16.69 -15.73
C ASP A 55 10.26 -16.53 -15.68
N VAL A 56 10.72 -15.33 -16.01
CA VAL A 56 12.16 -15.04 -16.14
C VAL A 56 12.89 -15.31 -14.82
N GLY A 57 13.78 -16.29 -14.84
CA GLY A 57 14.58 -16.68 -13.67
C GLY A 57 13.76 -17.27 -12.52
N GLY A 58 12.59 -17.84 -12.79
CA GLY A 58 11.69 -18.40 -11.76
C GLY A 58 11.05 -17.31 -10.89
N ILE A 59 10.67 -16.18 -11.50
CA ILE A 59 10.16 -15.02 -10.76
C ILE A 59 8.86 -15.33 -10.01
N ARG A 60 8.01 -16.22 -10.55
CA ARG A 60 6.74 -16.59 -9.90
C ARG A 60 6.98 -17.24 -8.54
N GLU A 61 7.86 -18.21 -8.49
CA GLU A 61 8.21 -18.89 -7.23
C GLU A 61 8.87 -17.92 -6.25
N LYS A 62 9.79 -17.09 -6.72
CA LYS A 62 10.44 -16.05 -5.89
C LYS A 62 9.44 -15.06 -5.30
N ILE A 63 8.39 -14.70 -6.04
CA ILE A 63 7.32 -13.83 -5.52
C ILE A 63 6.56 -14.56 -4.41
N LYS A 64 6.19 -15.84 -4.61
CA LYS A 64 5.49 -16.65 -3.60
C LYS A 64 6.32 -16.82 -2.33
N ASP A 65 7.58 -17.19 -2.47
CA ASP A 65 8.50 -17.36 -1.35
C ASP A 65 8.67 -16.06 -0.57
N ARG A 66 8.90 -14.96 -1.29
CA ARG A 66 9.08 -13.65 -0.65
C ARG A 66 7.80 -13.16 0.02
N TRP A 67 6.66 -13.37 -0.60
CA TRP A 67 5.38 -13.05 0.02
C TRP A 67 5.16 -13.84 1.30
N THR A 68 5.40 -15.15 1.28
CA THR A 68 5.29 -16.02 2.45
C THR A 68 6.20 -15.57 3.59
N GLU A 69 7.45 -15.23 3.27
CA GLU A 69 8.40 -14.68 4.25
C GLU A 69 7.88 -13.37 4.86
N LEU A 70 7.40 -12.43 4.02
CA LEU A 70 6.87 -11.16 4.50
C LEU A 70 5.62 -11.35 5.38
N ARG A 71 4.71 -12.25 4.99
CA ARG A 71 3.48 -12.55 5.74
C ARG A 71 3.75 -13.23 7.09
N SER A 72 4.83 -13.96 7.22
CA SER A 72 5.26 -14.54 8.50
C SER A 72 6.04 -13.56 9.39
N GLY A 73 6.37 -12.39 8.90
CA GLY A 73 7.16 -11.36 9.57
C GLY A 73 6.49 -9.99 9.57
N ILE A 74 7.12 -9.04 8.89
CA ILE A 74 6.72 -7.63 8.94
C ILE A 74 5.30 -7.35 8.39
N LEU A 75 4.79 -8.18 7.50
CA LEU A 75 3.41 -8.10 7.00
C LEU A 75 2.46 -9.07 7.72
N SER A 76 2.83 -9.62 8.88
CA SER A 76 1.88 -10.32 9.73
C SER A 76 0.81 -9.34 10.24
N GLU A 77 -0.37 -9.83 10.55
CA GLU A 77 -1.45 -8.98 11.08
C GLU A 77 -1.02 -8.27 12.37
N GLU A 78 -0.30 -8.96 13.23
CA GLU A 78 0.23 -8.42 14.49
C GLU A 78 1.21 -7.27 14.23
N SER A 79 2.26 -7.50 13.44
CA SER A 79 3.28 -6.48 13.15
C SER A 79 2.69 -5.26 12.44
N MET A 80 1.78 -5.46 11.49
CA MET A 80 1.12 -4.37 10.80
C MET A 80 0.25 -3.54 11.75
N ASN A 81 -0.48 -4.19 12.66
CA ASN A 81 -1.29 -3.47 13.66
C ASN A 81 -0.42 -2.68 14.65
N GLU A 82 0.73 -3.21 15.05
CA GLU A 82 1.68 -2.49 15.90
C GLU A 82 2.21 -1.24 15.22
N ILE A 83 2.74 -1.38 14.00
CA ILE A 83 3.27 -0.25 13.21
C ILE A 83 2.18 0.81 13.00
N PHE A 84 0.98 0.39 12.63
CA PHE A 84 -0.13 1.29 12.41
C PHE A 84 -0.51 2.06 13.68
N THR A 85 -0.55 1.37 14.79
CA THR A 85 -0.86 1.96 16.10
C THR A 85 0.20 2.99 16.50
N GLU A 86 1.47 2.65 16.35
CA GLU A 86 2.58 3.56 16.65
C GLU A 86 2.53 4.82 15.77
N CYS A 87 2.36 4.68 14.46
CA CYS A 87 2.23 5.81 13.55
C CYS A 87 1.04 6.72 13.92
N THR A 88 -0.10 6.12 14.29
CA THR A 88 -1.28 6.86 14.72
C THR A 88 -1.00 7.68 15.99
N HIS A 89 -0.36 7.06 16.99
CA HIS A 89 0.03 7.74 18.22
C HIS A 89 1.00 8.90 17.94
N GLN A 90 2.00 8.70 17.10
CA GLN A 90 2.93 9.77 16.73
C GLN A 90 2.23 11.00 16.15
N VAL A 91 1.24 10.81 15.27
CA VAL A 91 0.45 11.91 14.69
C VAL A 91 -0.43 12.59 15.73
N GLN A 92 -1.10 11.81 16.59
CA GLN A 92 -2.02 12.34 17.62
C GLN A 92 -1.25 13.06 18.72
N ASP A 93 -0.25 12.43 19.30
CA ASP A 93 0.49 12.93 20.47
C ASP A 93 1.33 14.15 20.13
N SER A 94 1.84 14.23 18.90
CA SER A 94 2.57 15.42 18.42
C SER A 94 1.68 16.63 18.21
N GLY A 95 0.35 16.46 18.17
CA GLY A 95 -0.59 17.52 17.78
C GLY A 95 -0.50 17.92 16.30
N ALA A 96 0.13 17.10 15.46
CA ALA A 96 0.28 17.39 14.03
C ALA A 96 -1.08 17.56 13.35
N PHE A 97 -2.02 16.67 13.63
CA PHE A 97 -3.38 16.73 13.10
C PHE A 97 -4.09 18.06 13.42
N THR A 98 -3.99 18.54 14.67
CA THR A 98 -4.59 19.81 15.08
C THR A 98 -3.94 21.02 14.37
N ARG A 99 -2.62 20.97 14.19
CA ARG A 99 -1.91 22.05 13.47
C ARG A 99 -2.24 22.06 11.98
N ASP A 100 -2.40 20.87 11.37
CA ASP A 100 -2.79 20.73 9.98
C ASP A 100 -4.20 21.27 9.76
N ALA A 101 -5.16 20.86 10.59
CA ALA A 101 -6.54 21.34 10.54
C ALA A 101 -6.63 22.87 10.72
N ALA A 102 -5.82 23.45 11.60
CA ALA A 102 -5.75 24.90 11.77
C ALA A 102 -5.15 25.62 10.56
N ARG A 103 -4.20 24.99 9.88
CA ARG A 103 -3.53 25.55 8.70
C ARG A 103 -4.39 25.46 7.43
N TRP A 104 -5.15 24.39 7.31
CA TRP A 104 -5.93 24.03 6.11
C TRP A 104 -7.39 23.72 6.47
N PRO A 105 -8.15 24.70 6.98
CA PRO A 105 -9.50 24.46 7.53
C PRO A 105 -10.50 23.90 6.52
N ASP A 106 -10.27 24.14 5.23
CA ASP A 106 -11.14 23.66 4.14
C ASP A 106 -10.77 22.25 3.64
N SER A 107 -9.71 21.65 4.18
CA SER A 107 -9.31 20.28 3.87
C SER A 107 -10.09 19.27 4.70
N ARG A 108 -10.18 18.04 4.21
CA ARG A 108 -10.77 16.94 4.96
C ARG A 108 -9.83 16.51 6.10
N HIS A 109 -10.35 16.51 7.34
CA HIS A 109 -9.58 16.20 8.54
C HIS A 109 -10.10 14.99 9.31
N ASP A 110 -10.87 14.11 8.66
CA ASP A 110 -11.32 12.87 9.29
C ASP A 110 -10.24 11.79 9.17
N ALA A 111 -9.76 11.36 10.30
CA ALA A 111 -8.83 10.25 10.42
C ALA A 111 -9.63 8.96 10.63
N ASP A 112 -9.93 8.24 9.55
CA ASP A 112 -10.58 6.93 9.63
C ASP A 112 -9.53 5.82 9.77
N TYR A 113 -8.91 5.75 10.93
CA TYR A 113 -7.91 4.73 11.22
C TYR A 113 -8.46 3.30 11.20
N ASP A 114 -9.70 3.11 11.61
CA ASP A 114 -10.34 1.80 11.60
C ASP A 114 -10.63 1.33 10.18
N GLY A 115 -11.09 2.23 9.31
CA GLY A 115 -11.26 1.95 7.89
C GLY A 115 -9.95 1.62 7.19
N MET A 116 -8.85 2.30 7.53
CA MET A 116 -7.52 1.98 7.00
C MET A 116 -7.04 0.59 7.45
N LYS A 117 -7.22 0.23 8.73
CA LYS A 117 -6.90 -1.10 9.25
C LYS A 117 -7.71 -2.20 8.56
N GLN A 118 -9.00 -1.96 8.39
CA GLN A 118 -9.88 -2.91 7.70
C GLN A 118 -9.47 -3.09 6.24
N PHE A 119 -9.20 -2.00 5.51
CA PHE A 119 -8.69 -2.07 4.14
C PHE A 119 -7.39 -2.87 4.06
N MET A 120 -6.44 -2.61 4.95
CA MET A 120 -5.16 -3.31 5.00
C MET A 120 -5.36 -4.83 5.16
N LYS A 121 -6.24 -5.23 6.07
CA LYS A 121 -6.58 -6.63 6.30
C LYS A 121 -7.17 -7.27 5.04
N GLU A 122 -8.22 -6.69 4.49
CA GLU A 122 -8.90 -7.20 3.29
C GLU A 122 -7.96 -7.24 2.07
N ARG A 123 -7.12 -6.21 1.91
CA ARG A 123 -6.12 -6.18 0.83
C ARG A 123 -5.09 -7.29 0.97
N THR A 124 -4.63 -7.56 2.18
CA THR A 124 -3.66 -8.61 2.45
C THR A 124 -4.25 -10.00 2.17
N GLU A 125 -5.49 -10.24 2.60
CA GLU A 125 -6.23 -11.47 2.31
C GLU A 125 -6.47 -11.66 0.80
N PHE A 126 -6.72 -10.58 0.07
CA PHE A 126 -6.85 -10.62 -1.40
C PHE A 126 -5.51 -10.99 -2.05
N LEU A 127 -4.41 -10.37 -1.63
CA LEU A 127 -3.07 -10.65 -2.14
C LEU A 127 -2.62 -12.09 -1.80
N ASP A 128 -2.95 -12.60 -0.62
CA ASP A 128 -2.70 -14.00 -0.24
C ASP A 128 -3.30 -14.96 -1.28
N LYS A 129 -4.53 -14.71 -1.69
CA LYS A 129 -5.22 -15.55 -2.68
C LYS A 129 -4.64 -15.37 -4.08
N MET A 130 -4.32 -14.14 -4.47
CA MET A 130 -3.82 -13.82 -5.81
C MET A 130 -2.42 -14.38 -6.04
N ILE A 131 -1.53 -14.27 -5.07
CA ILE A 131 -0.13 -14.69 -5.19
C ILE A 131 0.03 -16.22 -5.11
N GLN A 132 -0.90 -16.91 -4.44
CA GLN A 132 -0.88 -18.36 -4.29
C GLN A 132 -1.42 -19.11 -5.53
N GLN A 133 -2.09 -18.42 -6.45
CA GLN A 133 -2.54 -18.99 -7.73
C GLN A 133 -1.37 -19.16 -8.70
#